data_8912cdbe238f39f56d6d60803b67946c
#
_entry.id   8912cdbe238f39f56d6d60803b67946c
#
_cell.length_a   1.000
_cell.length_b   1.000
_cell.length_c   1.000
_cell.angle_alpha   90.00
_cell.angle_beta   90.00
_cell.angle_gamma   90.00
#
_symmetry.space_group_name_H-M   'P 1'
#
loop_
_entity.id
_entity.type
_entity.pdbx_description
1 polymer ?
#
loop_
_entity_poly.entity_id
_entity_poly.type
_entity_poly.pdbx_seq_one_letter_code
_entity_poly.pdbx_strand_id
1 'polypeptide(L)'
;MIRAEHIFKSYTNGKTVTEVLKDISLEIEGGLCVILGASGSGKSTLLSVLSGLETPDSGKVVCAGEEISAMTDKARTDFRRRKVAFVFQQYFLLPHLTVEKNVKLGADLAGNKNYAEMIEAVELGDKKKKFPTELSGGEQQRVSIARALAKNPEVLFLDEPTGALDEKTGRKVIDFICRLQRERGFTAVMVTHNTNLAEIADTVIKMNSGKISEVYQNQTPKSVFEIGW
;
A
#
# COMPACT_ATOMS: atom_id res chain seq x y z
N MET A 1 8.19 -9.60 5.72
CA MET A 1 7.23 -10.68 6.07
C MET A 1 6.06 -10.10 6.84
N ILE A 2 4.84 -10.52 6.48
CA ILE A 2 3.58 -10.19 7.17
C ILE A 2 2.86 -11.51 7.43
N ARG A 3 2.37 -11.72 8.66
CA ARG A 3 1.60 -12.90 9.04
C ARG A 3 0.36 -12.48 9.82
N ALA A 4 -0.78 -13.00 9.43
CA ALA A 4 -2.07 -12.80 10.10
C ALA A 4 -2.65 -14.17 10.46
N GLU A 5 -3.18 -14.30 11.67
CA GLU A 5 -3.73 -15.52 12.21
C GLU A 5 -5.11 -15.25 12.82
N HIS A 6 -6.14 -15.89 12.29
CA HIS A 6 -7.52 -15.86 12.77
C HIS A 6 -8.06 -14.44 13.00
N ILE A 7 -7.87 -13.54 12.00
CA ILE A 7 -8.30 -12.14 12.08
C ILE A 7 -9.80 -12.03 11.87
N PHE A 8 -10.45 -11.38 12.84
CA PHE A 8 -11.84 -10.94 12.74
C PHE A 8 -11.90 -9.41 12.86
N LYS A 9 -12.81 -8.78 12.11
CA LYS A 9 -13.07 -7.35 12.20
C LYS A 9 -14.52 -7.04 11.86
N SER A 10 -15.18 -6.31 12.74
CA SER A 10 -16.57 -5.86 12.60
C SER A 10 -16.67 -4.35 12.82
N TYR A 11 -17.67 -3.74 12.21
CA TYR A 11 -18.02 -2.36 12.43
C TYR A 11 -19.47 -2.25 12.92
N THR A 12 -19.70 -1.39 13.90
CA THR A 12 -21.04 -1.12 14.44
C THR A 12 -21.53 0.23 13.93
N ASN A 13 -22.68 0.21 13.26
CA ASN A 13 -23.39 1.43 12.85
C ASN A 13 -24.78 1.42 13.47
N GLY A 14 -24.96 2.21 14.52
CA GLY A 14 -26.18 2.19 15.33
C GLY A 14 -26.41 0.81 15.97
N LYS A 15 -27.49 0.12 15.56
CA LYS A 15 -27.83 -1.24 16.07
C LYS A 15 -27.32 -2.36 15.16
N THR A 16 -26.76 -2.03 13.98
CA THR A 16 -26.31 -3.02 13.00
C THR A 16 -24.81 -3.28 13.17
N VAL A 17 -24.46 -4.54 13.38
CA VAL A 17 -23.06 -5.02 13.36
C VAL A 17 -22.78 -5.67 12.02
N THR A 18 -21.77 -5.21 11.32
CA THR A 18 -21.33 -5.78 10.05
C THR A 18 -19.95 -6.41 10.24
N GLU A 19 -19.87 -7.72 10.13
CA GLU A 19 -18.62 -8.46 10.16
C GLU A 19 -17.96 -8.38 8.77
N VAL A 20 -16.82 -7.68 8.71
CA VAL A 20 -16.11 -7.37 7.46
C VAL A 20 -14.96 -8.34 7.20
N LEU A 21 -14.22 -8.75 8.24
CA LEU A 21 -13.21 -9.80 8.14
C LEU A 21 -13.63 -11.00 8.98
N LYS A 22 -13.57 -12.19 8.39
CA LYS A 22 -14.15 -13.43 8.93
C LYS A 22 -13.11 -14.53 8.89
N ASP A 23 -12.35 -14.69 9.97
CA ASP A 23 -11.32 -15.73 10.12
C ASP A 23 -10.25 -15.66 9.02
N ILE A 24 -9.60 -14.50 8.89
CA ILE A 24 -8.53 -14.31 7.91
C ILE A 24 -7.21 -14.83 8.49
N SER A 25 -6.61 -15.80 7.79
CA SER A 25 -5.24 -16.27 8.06
C SER A 25 -4.45 -16.22 6.75
N LEU A 26 -3.28 -15.57 6.77
CA LEU A 26 -2.40 -15.42 5.59
C LEU A 26 -0.94 -15.21 6.00
N GLU A 27 -0.04 -15.46 5.05
CA GLU A 27 1.37 -15.13 5.15
C GLU A 27 1.86 -14.50 3.84
N ILE A 28 2.64 -13.41 3.94
CA ILE A 28 3.29 -12.70 2.84
C ILE A 28 4.77 -12.62 3.18
N GLU A 29 5.59 -13.41 2.49
CA GLU A 29 7.03 -13.48 2.78
C GLU A 29 7.77 -12.22 2.34
N GLY A 30 7.42 -11.66 1.17
CA GLY A 30 8.04 -10.47 0.59
C GLY A 30 7.54 -10.23 -0.83
N GLY A 31 8.30 -9.45 -1.61
CA GLY A 31 7.95 -9.15 -2.99
C GLY A 31 6.71 -8.27 -3.14
N LEU A 32 6.02 -8.40 -4.26
CA LEU A 32 4.75 -7.77 -4.54
C LEU A 32 3.61 -8.75 -4.26
N CYS A 33 2.79 -8.45 -3.28
CA CYS A 33 1.53 -9.15 -3.02
C CYS A 33 0.35 -8.34 -3.56
N VAL A 34 -0.50 -8.96 -4.36
CA VAL A 34 -1.75 -8.35 -4.85
C VAL A 34 -2.94 -9.02 -4.20
N ILE A 35 -3.79 -8.23 -3.54
CA ILE A 35 -5.04 -8.67 -2.92
C ILE A 35 -6.20 -8.24 -3.82
N LEU A 36 -6.91 -9.22 -4.38
CA LEU A 36 -8.02 -9.04 -5.30
C LEU A 36 -9.36 -9.31 -4.64
N GLY A 37 -10.40 -8.68 -5.14
CA GLY A 37 -11.79 -8.96 -4.76
C GLY A 37 -12.74 -7.84 -5.19
N ALA A 38 -14.02 -8.14 -5.20
CA ALA A 38 -15.05 -7.16 -5.52
C ALA A 38 -15.07 -5.99 -4.49
N SER A 39 -15.73 -4.88 -4.86
CA SER A 39 -16.02 -3.82 -3.90
C SER A 39 -16.78 -4.37 -2.70
N GLY A 40 -16.42 -3.95 -1.49
CA GLY A 40 -17.03 -4.44 -0.24
C GLY A 40 -16.55 -5.83 0.21
N SER A 41 -15.59 -6.48 -0.46
CA SER A 41 -15.06 -7.79 0.00
C SER A 41 -14.16 -7.73 1.23
N GLY A 42 -13.84 -6.55 1.76
CA GLY A 42 -13.02 -6.36 2.96
C GLY A 42 -11.55 -6.04 2.71
N LYS A 43 -11.10 -5.82 1.46
CA LYS A 43 -9.68 -5.60 1.10
C LYS A 43 -9.04 -4.41 1.82
N SER A 44 -9.67 -3.23 1.77
CA SER A 44 -9.12 -2.02 2.42
C SER A 44 -9.11 -2.17 3.95
N THR A 45 -10.12 -2.86 4.53
CA THR A 45 -10.12 -3.21 5.95
C THR A 45 -8.99 -4.16 6.29
N LEU A 46 -8.74 -5.20 5.46
CA LEU A 46 -7.62 -6.09 5.66
C LEU A 46 -6.29 -5.33 5.59
N LEU A 47 -6.12 -4.47 4.58
CA LEU A 47 -4.93 -3.63 4.46
C LEU A 47 -4.72 -2.73 5.69
N SER A 48 -5.80 -2.11 6.21
CA SER A 48 -5.77 -1.29 7.44
C SER A 48 -5.34 -2.10 8.67
N VAL A 49 -5.81 -3.33 8.79
CA VAL A 49 -5.44 -4.24 9.90
C VAL A 49 -4.00 -4.72 9.78
N LEU A 50 -3.57 -5.18 8.58
CA LEU A 50 -2.20 -5.65 8.35
C LEU A 50 -1.14 -4.57 8.54
N SER A 51 -1.50 -3.32 8.35
CA SER A 51 -0.61 -2.16 8.48
C SER A 51 -0.62 -1.50 9.86
N GLY A 52 -1.52 -1.94 10.73
CA GLY A 52 -1.71 -1.33 12.06
C GLY A 52 -2.38 0.04 12.03
N LEU A 53 -3.08 0.41 10.95
CA LEU A 53 -4.00 1.55 10.96
C LEU A 53 -5.20 1.26 11.83
N GLU A 54 -5.70 0.02 11.78
CA GLU A 54 -6.76 -0.47 12.63
C GLU A 54 -6.32 -1.69 13.43
N THR A 55 -6.97 -1.91 14.58
CA THR A 55 -6.79 -3.11 15.40
C THR A 55 -7.85 -4.14 14.99
N PRO A 56 -7.50 -5.41 14.82
CA PRO A 56 -8.50 -6.46 14.67
C PRO A 56 -9.32 -6.61 15.97
N ASP A 57 -10.52 -7.14 15.88
CA ASP A 57 -11.35 -7.46 17.06
C ASP A 57 -10.80 -8.71 17.78
N SER A 58 -10.23 -9.65 17.00
CA SER A 58 -9.51 -10.80 17.51
C SER A 58 -8.48 -11.30 16.48
N GLY A 59 -7.58 -12.17 16.93
CA GLY A 59 -6.50 -12.71 16.12
C GLY A 59 -5.19 -11.97 16.30
N LYS A 60 -4.17 -12.40 15.55
CA LYS A 60 -2.80 -11.94 15.68
C LYS A 60 -2.24 -11.44 14.35
N VAL A 61 -1.60 -10.27 14.35
CA VAL A 61 -0.89 -9.72 13.19
C VAL A 61 0.56 -9.43 13.55
N VAL A 62 1.46 -10.04 12.79
CA VAL A 62 2.90 -9.72 12.79
C VAL A 62 3.24 -9.05 11.47
N CYS A 63 3.83 -7.85 11.51
CA CYS A 63 4.25 -7.09 10.34
C CYS A 63 5.68 -6.58 10.56
N ALA A 64 6.56 -6.74 9.57
CA ALA A 64 7.96 -6.33 9.65
C ALA A 64 8.66 -6.81 10.96
N GLY A 65 8.37 -8.05 11.38
CA GLY A 65 8.95 -8.69 12.56
C GLY A 65 8.35 -8.27 13.90
N GLU A 66 7.36 -7.37 13.93
CA GLU A 66 6.73 -6.89 15.17
C GLU A 66 5.25 -7.34 15.25
N GLU A 67 4.79 -7.80 16.42
CA GLU A 67 3.38 -8.14 16.65
C GLU A 67 2.57 -6.87 16.91
N ILE A 68 1.90 -6.37 15.87
CA ILE A 68 1.20 -5.08 15.91
C ILE A 68 -0.19 -5.14 16.54
N SER A 69 -0.83 -6.32 16.57
CA SER A 69 -2.16 -6.51 17.16
C SER A 69 -2.19 -6.29 18.66
N ALA A 70 -1.09 -6.58 19.36
CA ALA A 70 -0.96 -6.39 20.81
C ALA A 70 -0.41 -5.00 21.22
N MET A 71 -0.06 -4.15 20.26
CA MET A 71 0.53 -2.84 20.53
C MET A 71 -0.50 -1.85 21.07
N THR A 72 -0.05 -0.97 21.98
CA THR A 72 -0.78 0.25 22.32
C THR A 72 -0.85 1.21 21.12
N ASP A 73 -1.79 2.15 21.11
CA ASP A 73 -1.94 3.14 20.03
C ASP A 73 -0.65 3.94 19.79
N LYS A 74 0.06 4.29 20.86
CA LYS A 74 1.34 5.00 20.79
C LYS A 74 2.41 4.14 20.12
N ALA A 75 2.55 2.89 20.54
CA ALA A 75 3.54 1.95 19.97
C ALA A 75 3.23 1.67 18.49
N ARG A 76 1.95 1.47 18.15
CA ARG A 76 1.48 1.24 16.78
C ARG A 76 1.72 2.47 15.88
N THR A 77 1.55 3.68 16.41
CA THR A 77 1.88 4.92 15.69
C THR A 77 3.38 5.03 15.43
N ASP A 78 4.22 4.69 16.41
CA ASP A 78 5.67 4.67 16.23
C ASP A 78 6.13 3.58 15.26
N PHE A 79 5.53 2.39 15.32
CA PHE A 79 5.74 1.32 14.34
C PHE A 79 5.44 1.80 12.92
N ARG A 80 4.24 2.39 12.67
CA ARG A 80 3.89 2.93 11.34
C ARG A 80 4.86 4.02 10.89
N ARG A 81 5.32 4.86 11.81
CA ARG A 81 6.31 5.90 11.50
C ARG A 81 7.62 5.32 10.99
N ARG A 82 8.12 4.24 11.61
CA ARG A 82 9.42 3.63 11.31
C ARG A 82 9.40 2.64 10.16
N LYS A 83 8.38 1.78 10.09
CA LYS A 83 8.40 0.55 9.31
C LYS A 83 7.49 0.56 8.08
N VAL A 84 6.44 1.36 8.09
CA VAL A 84 5.33 1.24 7.14
C VAL A 84 5.11 2.53 6.38
N ALA A 85 4.78 2.42 5.10
CA ALA A 85 4.30 3.55 4.31
C ALA A 85 3.01 3.18 3.56
N PHE A 86 2.27 4.22 3.16
CA PHE A 86 0.97 4.10 2.49
C PHE A 86 0.91 4.94 1.23
N VAL A 87 0.28 4.38 0.22
CA VAL A 87 -0.17 5.06 -0.99
C VAL A 87 -1.66 4.79 -1.13
N PHE A 88 -2.46 5.84 -1.21
CA PHE A 88 -3.92 5.77 -1.34
C PHE A 88 -4.36 6.17 -2.74
N GLN A 89 -5.56 5.77 -3.13
CA GLN A 89 -6.21 6.20 -4.37
C GLN A 89 -6.37 7.72 -4.43
N GLN A 90 -6.76 8.35 -3.34
CA GLN A 90 -6.74 9.80 -3.16
C GLN A 90 -5.34 10.17 -2.64
N TYR A 91 -4.57 10.84 -3.43
CA TYR A 91 -3.13 11.10 -3.21
C TYR A 91 -2.76 11.70 -1.84
N PHE A 92 -3.71 12.35 -1.15
CA PHE A 92 -3.54 13.03 0.14
C PHE A 92 -2.30 13.93 0.20
N LEU A 93 -2.00 14.62 -0.91
CA LEU A 93 -0.97 15.62 -0.93
C LEU A 93 -1.45 16.88 -0.19
N LEU A 94 -0.51 17.53 0.50
CA LEU A 94 -0.79 18.82 1.12
C LEU A 94 -0.75 19.89 0.04
N PRO A 95 -1.89 20.55 -0.30
CA PRO A 95 -2.00 21.41 -1.49
C PRO A 95 -1.19 22.71 -1.36
N HIS A 96 -0.88 23.13 -0.13
CA HIS A 96 -0.07 24.31 0.18
C HIS A 96 1.44 24.03 0.25
N LEU A 97 1.85 22.78 0.05
CA LEU A 97 3.24 22.37 -0.02
C LEU A 97 3.62 22.01 -1.46
N THR A 98 4.84 22.38 -1.86
CA THR A 98 5.40 21.97 -3.16
C THR A 98 5.65 20.47 -3.21
N VAL A 99 5.95 19.92 -4.39
CA VAL A 99 6.38 18.53 -4.58
C VAL A 99 7.49 18.18 -3.60
N GLU A 100 8.57 18.97 -3.59
CA GLU A 100 9.70 18.73 -2.71
C GLU A 100 9.30 18.68 -1.22
N LYS A 101 8.50 19.64 -0.77
CA LYS A 101 8.05 19.71 0.62
C LYS A 101 7.10 18.55 0.99
N ASN A 102 6.24 18.11 0.07
CA ASN A 102 5.41 16.93 0.27
C ASN A 102 6.25 15.67 0.45
N VAL A 103 7.28 15.47 -0.38
CA VAL A 103 8.18 14.31 -0.29
C VAL A 103 9.05 14.39 0.98
N LYS A 104 9.61 15.58 1.25
CA LYS A 104 10.41 15.83 2.45
C LYS A 104 9.64 15.52 3.75
N LEU A 105 8.35 15.80 3.79
CA LEU A 105 7.52 15.47 4.96
C LEU A 105 7.56 13.98 5.29
N GLY A 106 7.52 13.10 4.28
CA GLY A 106 7.66 11.66 4.48
C GLY A 106 9.01 11.29 5.09
N ALA A 107 10.08 11.87 4.57
CA ALA A 107 11.44 11.67 5.06
C ALA A 107 11.63 12.17 6.51
N ASP A 108 11.13 13.36 6.81
CA ASP A 108 11.25 13.99 8.15
C ASP A 108 10.54 13.13 9.22
N LEU A 109 9.39 12.53 8.89
CA LEU A 109 8.67 11.63 9.81
C LEU A 109 9.49 10.41 10.22
N ALA A 110 10.35 9.90 9.35
CA ALA A 110 11.20 8.75 9.61
C ALA A 110 12.65 9.14 9.98
N GLY A 111 12.98 10.43 10.01
CA GLY A 111 14.34 10.90 10.25
C GLY A 111 15.30 10.65 9.08
N ASN A 112 14.79 10.40 7.88
CA ASN A 112 15.58 10.19 6.68
C ASN A 112 15.97 11.51 6.03
N LYS A 113 17.21 11.62 5.53
CA LYS A 113 17.72 12.84 4.87
C LYS A 113 17.74 12.74 3.35
N ASN A 114 17.64 11.52 2.78
CA ASN A 114 17.83 11.24 1.35
C ASN A 114 16.54 11.30 0.53
N TYR A 115 15.67 12.27 0.80
CA TYR A 115 14.39 12.39 0.09
C TYR A 115 14.52 12.89 -1.36
N ALA A 116 15.58 13.62 -1.67
CA ALA A 116 15.78 14.20 -3.00
C ALA A 116 15.90 13.11 -4.09
N GLU A 117 16.55 12.00 -3.77
CA GLU A 117 16.66 10.85 -4.66
C GLU A 117 15.29 10.28 -5.04
N MET A 118 14.31 10.34 -4.12
CA MET A 118 12.95 9.86 -4.40
C MET A 118 12.22 10.72 -5.42
N ILE A 119 12.52 12.03 -5.47
CA ILE A 119 11.92 12.93 -6.45
C ILE A 119 12.49 12.66 -7.84
N GLU A 120 13.79 12.41 -7.94
CA GLU A 120 14.43 12.03 -9.20
C GLU A 120 13.93 10.65 -9.67
N ALA A 121 13.85 9.68 -8.75
CA ALA A 121 13.39 8.33 -9.06
C ALA A 121 11.94 8.31 -9.60
N VAL A 122 11.08 9.25 -9.19
CA VAL A 122 9.71 9.38 -9.73
C VAL A 122 9.61 10.27 -10.98
N GLU A 123 10.74 10.69 -11.55
CA GLU A 123 10.81 11.55 -12.75
C GLU A 123 10.10 12.91 -12.56
N LEU A 124 10.27 13.53 -11.41
CA LEU A 124 9.68 14.84 -11.08
C LEU A 124 10.73 15.88 -10.66
N GLY A 125 12.00 15.67 -11.02
CA GLY A 125 13.10 16.56 -10.68
C GLY A 125 12.90 18.01 -11.16
N ASP A 126 12.34 18.18 -12.36
CA ASP A 126 12.00 19.48 -12.96
C ASP A 126 10.77 20.16 -12.30
N LYS A 127 9.98 19.41 -11.52
CA LYS A 127 8.71 19.86 -10.91
C LYS A 127 8.78 20.06 -9.41
N LYS A 128 9.97 20.01 -8.79
CA LYS A 128 10.19 20.13 -7.34
C LYS A 128 9.48 21.31 -6.68
N LYS A 129 9.41 22.45 -7.40
CA LYS A 129 8.84 23.71 -6.91
C LYS A 129 7.34 23.86 -7.20
N LYS A 130 6.73 22.97 -7.99
CA LYS A 130 5.31 23.01 -8.31
C LYS A 130 4.46 22.56 -7.13
N PHE A 131 3.23 23.05 -7.09
CA PHE A 131 2.20 22.64 -6.14
C PHE A 131 1.34 21.50 -6.73
N PRO A 132 0.67 20.68 -5.89
CA PRO A 132 -0.17 19.59 -6.35
C PRO A 132 -1.22 20.00 -7.40
N THR A 133 -1.79 21.20 -7.29
CA THR A 133 -2.78 21.74 -8.22
C THR A 133 -2.24 22.01 -9.63
N GLU A 134 -0.93 22.05 -9.80
CA GLU A 134 -0.24 22.26 -11.08
C GLU A 134 0.17 20.94 -11.74
N LEU A 135 -0.16 19.79 -11.13
CA LEU A 135 0.23 18.47 -11.56
C LEU A 135 -0.96 17.68 -12.11
N SER A 136 -0.70 16.84 -13.12
CA SER A 136 -1.65 15.80 -13.53
C SER A 136 -1.88 14.76 -12.44
N GLY A 137 -2.98 14.00 -12.52
CA GLY A 137 -3.29 12.95 -11.55
C GLY A 137 -2.16 11.92 -11.38
N GLY A 138 -1.56 11.49 -12.50
CA GLY A 138 -0.42 10.55 -12.45
C GLY A 138 0.83 11.15 -11.81
N GLU A 139 1.09 12.45 -11.99
CA GLU A 139 2.19 13.14 -11.32
C GLU A 139 1.93 13.27 -9.83
N GLN A 140 0.70 13.60 -9.43
CA GLN A 140 0.29 13.64 -8.02
C GLN A 140 0.46 12.26 -7.37
N GLN A 141 0.09 11.19 -8.06
CA GLN A 141 0.29 9.82 -7.57
C GLN A 141 1.79 9.52 -7.41
N ARG A 142 2.63 9.90 -8.36
CA ARG A 142 4.09 9.71 -8.23
C ARG A 142 4.66 10.52 -7.05
N VAL A 143 4.17 11.73 -6.78
CA VAL A 143 4.55 12.49 -5.57
C VAL A 143 4.14 11.75 -4.29
N SER A 144 2.92 11.18 -4.26
CA SER A 144 2.45 10.36 -3.13
C SER A 144 3.33 9.15 -2.88
N ILE A 145 3.73 8.44 -3.95
CA ILE A 145 4.66 7.31 -3.88
C ILE A 145 6.04 7.76 -3.38
N ALA A 146 6.59 8.85 -3.95
CA ALA A 146 7.87 9.40 -3.52
C ALA A 146 7.86 9.78 -2.03
N ARG A 147 6.78 10.41 -1.56
CA ARG A 147 6.58 10.74 -0.14
C ARG A 147 6.55 9.47 0.74
N ALA A 148 5.86 8.44 0.29
CA ALA A 148 5.78 7.16 1.00
C ALA A 148 7.17 6.50 1.09
N LEU A 149 7.87 6.40 -0.03
CA LEU A 149 9.18 5.76 -0.13
C LEU A 149 10.32 6.59 0.50
N ALA A 150 10.17 7.92 0.62
CA ALA A 150 11.10 8.76 1.34
C ALA A 150 11.26 8.40 2.83
N LYS A 151 10.30 7.67 3.38
CA LYS A 151 10.39 7.07 4.73
C LYS A 151 11.38 5.89 4.79
N ASN A 152 11.78 5.32 3.65
CA ASN A 152 12.53 4.06 3.57
C ASN A 152 11.82 2.91 4.32
N PRO A 153 10.56 2.59 3.97
CA PRO A 153 9.75 1.61 4.70
C PRO A 153 10.22 0.18 4.44
N GLU A 154 9.97 -0.72 5.41
CA GLU A 154 10.09 -2.17 5.19
C GLU A 154 8.86 -2.74 4.45
N VAL A 155 7.70 -2.10 4.64
CA VAL A 155 6.45 -2.49 3.97
C VAL A 155 5.74 -1.27 3.39
N LEU A 156 5.38 -1.35 2.11
CA LEU A 156 4.56 -0.38 1.40
C LEU A 156 3.16 -0.96 1.16
N PHE A 157 2.15 -0.31 1.71
CA PHE A 157 0.75 -0.63 1.46
C PHE A 157 0.16 0.32 0.42
N LEU A 158 -0.56 -0.24 -0.56
CA LEU A 158 -1.13 0.48 -1.68
C LEU A 158 -2.63 0.16 -1.79
N ASP A 159 -3.47 1.17 -1.60
CA ASP A 159 -4.92 1.04 -1.72
C ASP A 159 -5.38 1.66 -3.04
N GLU A 160 -5.73 0.82 -4.02
CA GLU A 160 -6.17 1.20 -5.37
C GLU A 160 -5.27 2.27 -6.03
N PRO A 161 -3.93 2.06 -6.13
CA PRO A 161 -2.99 3.12 -6.49
C PRO A 161 -3.17 3.67 -7.91
N THR A 162 -3.96 3.01 -8.74
CA THR A 162 -4.24 3.41 -10.14
C THR A 162 -5.70 3.70 -10.41
N GLY A 163 -6.58 3.61 -9.41
CA GLY A 163 -8.03 3.71 -9.59
C GLY A 163 -8.54 5.07 -10.13
N ALA A 164 -7.72 6.12 -10.06
CA ALA A 164 -8.04 7.45 -10.60
C ALA A 164 -7.23 7.81 -11.87
N LEU A 165 -6.49 6.84 -12.46
CA LEU A 165 -5.58 7.07 -13.56
C LEU A 165 -6.06 6.40 -14.85
N ASP A 166 -5.74 7.00 -15.99
CA ASP A 166 -5.86 6.33 -17.29
C ASP A 166 -4.88 5.16 -17.40
N GLU A 167 -5.16 4.20 -18.30
CA GLU A 167 -4.35 2.99 -18.49
C GLU A 167 -2.85 3.29 -18.66
N LYS A 168 -2.50 4.20 -19.58
CA LYS A 168 -1.10 4.52 -19.90
C LYS A 168 -0.35 5.05 -18.68
N THR A 169 -0.99 5.91 -17.91
CA THR A 169 -0.43 6.48 -16.68
C THR A 169 -0.40 5.45 -15.57
N GLY A 170 -1.46 4.64 -15.42
CA GLY A 170 -1.53 3.56 -14.45
C GLY A 170 -0.41 2.53 -14.63
N ARG A 171 -0.18 2.07 -15.87
CA ARG A 171 0.92 1.14 -16.17
C ARG A 171 2.28 1.68 -15.77
N LYS A 172 2.56 2.96 -16.06
CA LYS A 172 3.84 3.60 -15.65
C LYS A 172 3.99 3.66 -14.14
N VAL A 173 2.91 3.95 -13.40
CA VAL A 173 2.93 4.00 -11.94
C VAL A 173 3.19 2.61 -11.36
N ILE A 174 2.54 1.57 -11.86
CA ILE A 174 2.77 0.20 -11.38
C ILE A 174 4.18 -0.28 -11.74
N ASP A 175 4.65 -0.08 -12.98
CA ASP A 175 6.02 -0.42 -13.37
C ASP A 175 7.05 0.24 -12.44
N PHE A 176 6.83 1.51 -12.15
CA PHE A 176 7.67 2.27 -11.24
C PHE A 176 7.71 1.65 -9.83
N ILE A 177 6.54 1.26 -9.27
CA ILE A 177 6.46 0.59 -7.97
C ILE A 177 7.19 -0.75 -8.01
N CYS A 178 6.97 -1.58 -9.04
CA CYS A 178 7.62 -2.88 -9.21
C CYS A 178 9.14 -2.75 -9.32
N ARG A 179 9.62 -1.77 -10.09
CA ARG A 179 11.06 -1.50 -10.23
C ARG A 179 11.68 -1.13 -8.90
N LEU A 180 11.11 -0.15 -8.19
CA LEU A 180 11.63 0.28 -6.89
C LEU A 180 11.55 -0.82 -5.83
N GLN A 181 10.50 -1.64 -5.87
CA GLN A 181 10.37 -2.80 -4.98
C GLN A 181 11.53 -3.77 -5.18
N ARG A 182 11.87 -4.11 -6.44
CA ARG A 182 13.01 -5.00 -6.75
C ARG A 182 14.36 -4.39 -6.38
N GLU A 183 14.54 -3.09 -6.62
CA GLU A 183 15.79 -2.38 -6.32
C GLU A 183 16.04 -2.22 -4.81
N ARG A 184 14.98 -2.01 -4.01
CA ARG A 184 15.09 -1.65 -2.60
C ARG A 184 14.71 -2.78 -1.64
N GLY A 185 14.06 -3.84 -2.13
CA GLY A 185 13.74 -5.04 -1.36
C GLY A 185 12.63 -4.90 -0.31
N PHE A 186 11.82 -3.82 -0.34
CA PHE A 186 10.66 -3.71 0.55
C PHE A 186 9.54 -4.67 0.13
N THR A 187 8.68 -5.03 1.06
CA THR A 187 7.45 -5.77 0.74
C THR A 187 6.37 -4.79 0.27
N ALA A 188 5.78 -5.02 -0.90
CA ALA A 188 4.64 -4.24 -1.39
C ALA A 188 3.35 -5.05 -1.28
N VAL A 189 2.32 -4.49 -0.64
CA VAL A 189 0.99 -5.09 -0.55
C VAL A 189 -0.01 -4.16 -1.22
N MET A 190 -0.57 -4.59 -2.34
CA MET A 190 -1.49 -3.80 -3.15
C MET A 190 -2.89 -4.41 -3.10
N VAL A 191 -3.89 -3.62 -2.75
CA VAL A 191 -5.30 -4.00 -2.94
C VAL A 191 -5.84 -3.33 -4.20
N THR A 192 -6.56 -4.09 -5.01
CA THR A 192 -7.15 -3.60 -6.26
C THR A 192 -8.33 -4.46 -6.70
N HIS A 193 -9.16 -3.91 -7.57
CA HIS A 193 -10.20 -4.64 -8.29
C HIS A 193 -9.77 -5.02 -9.71
N ASN A 194 -8.63 -4.52 -10.20
CA ASN A 194 -8.07 -4.90 -11.50
C ASN A 194 -7.42 -6.30 -11.40
N THR A 195 -8.13 -7.30 -11.93
CA THR A 195 -7.71 -8.71 -11.87
C THR A 195 -6.45 -9.00 -12.68
N ASN A 196 -6.15 -8.19 -13.69
CA ASN A 196 -4.96 -8.41 -14.54
C ASN A 196 -3.66 -8.13 -13.77
N LEU A 197 -3.70 -7.29 -12.72
CA LEU A 197 -2.56 -7.06 -11.86
C LEU A 197 -2.12 -8.29 -11.05
N ALA A 198 -2.94 -9.35 -11.02
CA ALA A 198 -2.51 -10.65 -10.47
C ALA A 198 -1.29 -11.22 -11.19
N GLU A 199 -1.19 -11.01 -12.51
CA GLU A 199 -0.14 -11.62 -13.32
C GLU A 199 1.27 -11.03 -13.08
N ILE A 200 1.36 -9.83 -12.47
CA ILE A 200 2.64 -9.18 -12.15
C ILE A 200 3.10 -9.42 -10.70
N ALA A 201 2.23 -9.98 -9.85
CA ALA A 201 2.50 -10.17 -8.44
C ALA A 201 3.33 -11.45 -8.20
N ASP A 202 4.14 -11.45 -7.14
CA ASP A 202 4.79 -12.66 -6.63
C ASP A 202 3.76 -13.54 -5.90
N THR A 203 2.91 -12.92 -5.09
CA THR A 203 1.82 -13.58 -4.34
C THR A 203 0.48 -12.93 -4.68
N VAL A 204 -0.54 -13.73 -4.88
CA VAL A 204 -1.91 -13.29 -5.11
C VAL A 204 -2.83 -13.85 -4.04
N ILE A 205 -3.64 -12.98 -3.45
CA ILE A 205 -4.68 -13.32 -2.47
C ILE A 205 -6.01 -12.86 -3.03
N LYS A 206 -6.97 -13.79 -3.16
CA LYS A 206 -8.34 -13.43 -3.56
C LYS A 206 -9.26 -13.41 -2.34
N MET A 207 -10.02 -12.33 -2.22
CA MET A 207 -11.01 -12.14 -1.16
C MET A 207 -12.43 -12.13 -1.68
N ASN A 208 -13.31 -12.78 -0.95
CA ASN A 208 -14.75 -12.74 -1.18
C ASN A 208 -15.52 -12.68 0.15
N SER A 209 -16.40 -11.68 0.30
CA SER A 209 -17.34 -11.56 1.44
C SER A 209 -16.64 -11.68 2.81
N GLY A 210 -15.46 -11.06 2.95
CA GLY A 210 -14.70 -11.02 4.19
C GLY A 210 -13.82 -12.24 4.47
N LYS A 211 -13.68 -13.16 3.51
CA LYS A 211 -12.85 -14.37 3.60
C LYS A 211 -11.82 -14.44 2.50
N ILE A 212 -10.73 -15.14 2.74
CA ILE A 212 -9.79 -15.53 1.68
C ILE A 212 -10.41 -16.72 0.94
N SER A 213 -10.58 -16.58 -0.37
CA SER A 213 -11.07 -17.65 -1.23
C SER A 213 -9.95 -18.43 -1.92
N GLU A 214 -8.82 -17.79 -2.17
CA GLU A 214 -7.68 -18.40 -2.86
C GLU A 214 -6.39 -17.67 -2.51
N VAL A 215 -5.27 -18.40 -2.40
CA VAL A 215 -3.90 -17.87 -2.31
C VAL A 215 -3.03 -18.66 -3.26
N TYR A 216 -2.24 -17.99 -4.09
CA TYR A 216 -1.25 -18.65 -4.94
C TYR A 216 -0.03 -17.76 -5.19
N GLN A 217 1.06 -18.36 -5.65
CA GLN A 217 2.29 -17.69 -6.04
C GLN A 217 2.50 -17.83 -7.55
N ASN A 218 2.93 -16.75 -8.20
CA ASN A 218 3.35 -16.79 -9.60
C ASN A 218 4.83 -17.20 -9.65
N GLN A 219 5.13 -18.25 -10.41
CA GLN A 219 6.51 -18.69 -10.61
C GLN A 219 7.31 -17.71 -11.48
N THR A 220 6.63 -17.01 -12.38
CA THR A 220 7.21 -16.05 -13.34
C THR A 220 6.27 -14.84 -13.47
N PRO A 221 6.34 -13.85 -12.56
CA PRO A 221 5.57 -12.62 -12.69
C PRO A 221 5.89 -11.91 -14.01
N LYS A 222 4.83 -11.50 -14.73
CA LYS A 222 4.95 -10.78 -16.00
C LYS A 222 5.33 -9.31 -15.78
N SER A 223 5.76 -8.67 -16.87
CA SER A 223 5.84 -7.20 -16.90
C SER A 223 4.43 -6.59 -16.95
N VAL A 224 4.25 -5.41 -16.36
CA VAL A 224 2.97 -4.67 -16.43
C VAL A 224 2.57 -4.30 -17.86
N PHE A 225 3.53 -4.30 -18.80
CA PHE A 225 3.28 -4.01 -20.21
C PHE A 225 2.86 -5.24 -21.03
N GLU A 226 2.94 -6.44 -20.44
CA GLU A 226 2.57 -7.73 -21.07
C GLU A 226 1.17 -8.22 -20.66
N ILE A 227 0.54 -7.56 -19.71
CA ILE A 227 -0.80 -7.93 -19.21
C ILE A 227 -1.90 -7.06 -19.83
N GLY A 228 -3.16 -7.49 -19.76
CA GLY A 228 -4.32 -6.63 -20.00
C GLY A 228 -4.43 -5.50 -18.98
N TRP A 229 -5.38 -4.57 -19.21
CA TRP A 229 -5.62 -3.49 -18.25
C TRP A 229 -7.10 -3.40 -17.89
#